data_56700ba6729a8ac41844e86741bbc7c0
#
_entry.id   56700ba6729a8ac41844e86741bbc7c0
#
_cell.length_a   1.000
_cell.length_b   1.000
_cell.length_c   1.000
_cell.angle_alpha   90.00
_cell.angle_beta   90.00
_cell.angle_gamma   90.00
#
_symmetry.space_group_name_H-M   'P 1'
#
loop_
_entity.id
_entity.type
_entity.pdbx_description
1 polymer ?
#
loop_
_entity_poly.entity_id
_entity_poly.type
_entity_poly.pdbx_seq_one_letter_code
_entity_poly.pdbx_strand_id
1 'polypeptide(L)'
;MLFYLKQKTFFVKSNKMSDAGLYIVATPIGNLSDLSPRAKEVLTNADVIAAEDTRVAKKLFTLLGIPLRKTFITYEDHSEQERFQEIIDFINDGKMVALISDAGSPLISDPGFKLVRECRRQDIKVTTLPGACAVICALQLSGLPTNRFMFAGFVPNKDKARCDLFTELKNINTTLVLYETALRLEKTLAALEQIMPLREIAVVREIS
;
A
#
# COMPACT_ATOMS: atom_id res chain seq x y z
N MET A 1 15.25 -11.55 -5.13
CA MET A 1 15.55 -11.79 -3.69
C MET A 1 15.82 -10.43 -3.06
N LEU A 2 14.93 -9.97 -2.19
CA LEU A 2 15.04 -8.66 -1.52
C LEU A 2 15.55 -8.89 -0.10
N PHE A 3 16.68 -8.29 0.24
CA PHE A 3 17.24 -8.33 1.59
C PHE A 3 16.99 -7.02 2.31
N TYR A 4 16.47 -7.10 3.53
CA TYR A 4 16.39 -5.99 4.46
C TYR A 4 17.31 -6.29 5.64
N LEU A 5 18.38 -5.52 5.80
CA LEU A 5 19.37 -5.72 6.87
C LEU A 5 18.89 -5.11 8.19
N LYS A 6 18.11 -5.87 8.96
CA LYS A 6 17.96 -5.72 10.41
C LYS A 6 18.02 -7.10 11.05
N GLN A 7 18.54 -7.18 12.27
CA GLN A 7 18.99 -8.35 13.04
C GLN A 7 18.06 -9.60 13.12
N LYS A 8 16.98 -9.68 12.36
CA LYS A 8 16.14 -10.88 12.21
C LYS A 8 15.88 -11.13 10.72
N THR A 9 16.35 -12.24 10.22
CA THR A 9 16.12 -12.68 8.85
C THR A 9 14.84 -13.50 8.79
N PHE A 10 13.88 -13.11 7.97
CA PHE A 10 12.67 -13.89 7.69
C PHE A 10 12.78 -14.50 6.30
N PHE A 11 12.57 -15.79 6.19
CA PHE A 11 12.42 -16.46 4.89
C PHE A 11 10.97 -16.41 4.46
N VAL A 12 10.71 -15.82 3.28
CA VAL A 12 9.36 -15.72 2.72
C VAL A 12 9.21 -16.74 1.60
N LYS A 13 8.39 -17.78 1.82
CA LYS A 13 7.94 -18.72 0.78
C LYS A 13 6.48 -18.44 0.46
N SER A 14 6.11 -18.44 -0.83
CA SER A 14 4.72 -18.41 -1.28
C SER A 14 4.19 -19.85 -1.31
N ASN A 15 2.99 -20.09 -0.75
CA ASN A 15 2.32 -21.38 -0.75
C ASN A 15 0.98 -21.31 -1.53
N LYS A 16 0.33 -22.47 -1.73
CA LYS A 16 -0.95 -22.62 -2.44
C LYS A 16 -2.08 -21.75 -1.86
N MET A 17 -3.00 -21.31 -2.71
CA MET A 17 -4.02 -20.29 -2.50
C MET A 17 -5.25 -20.68 -1.67
N SER A 18 -5.30 -21.80 -0.98
CA SER A 18 -6.51 -22.29 -0.28
C SER A 18 -6.40 -22.44 1.22
N ASP A 19 -5.33 -21.93 1.83
CA ASP A 19 -5.06 -22.16 3.25
C ASP A 19 -5.30 -20.90 4.08
N ALA A 20 -5.61 -21.07 5.37
CA ALA A 20 -5.66 -19.99 6.34
C ALA A 20 -4.40 -19.10 6.29
N GLY A 21 -4.58 -17.81 6.46
CA GLY A 21 -3.48 -16.84 6.43
C GLY A 21 -3.89 -15.45 6.01
N LEU A 22 -2.91 -14.55 5.99
CA LEU A 22 -3.07 -13.17 5.56
C LEU A 22 -2.68 -13.03 4.09
N TYR A 23 -3.59 -12.48 3.29
CA TYR A 23 -3.41 -12.21 1.87
C TYR A 23 -3.46 -10.70 1.63
N ILE A 24 -2.33 -10.11 1.29
CA ILE A 24 -2.22 -8.68 0.96
C ILE A 24 -2.59 -8.53 -0.51
N VAL A 25 -3.68 -7.82 -0.79
CA VAL A 25 -4.25 -7.73 -2.14
C VAL A 25 -4.23 -6.29 -2.61
N ALA A 26 -3.45 -6.02 -3.65
CA ALA A 26 -3.50 -4.72 -4.31
C ALA A 26 -4.83 -4.53 -5.04
N THR A 27 -5.48 -3.39 -4.82
CA THR A 27 -6.73 -2.98 -5.46
C THR A 27 -6.46 -2.02 -6.64
N PRO A 28 -7.41 -1.83 -7.57
CA PRO A 28 -7.25 -0.89 -8.67
C PRO A 28 -7.01 0.55 -8.21
N ILE A 29 -6.23 1.30 -8.98
CA ILE A 29 -5.94 2.74 -8.74
C ILE A 29 -6.67 3.68 -9.69
N GLY A 30 -7.69 3.19 -10.39
CA GLY A 30 -8.50 3.94 -11.35
C GLY A 30 -9.29 3.02 -12.28
N ASN A 31 -8.67 1.96 -12.78
CA ASN A 31 -9.28 1.04 -13.73
C ASN A 31 -9.52 -0.35 -13.10
N LEU A 32 -10.77 -0.78 -13.03
CA LEU A 32 -11.15 -2.08 -12.47
C LEU A 32 -10.48 -3.27 -13.17
N SER A 33 -10.12 -3.12 -14.45
CA SER A 33 -9.46 -4.16 -15.24
C SER A 33 -8.01 -4.43 -14.80
N ASP A 34 -7.42 -3.56 -13.99
CA ASP A 34 -6.07 -3.75 -13.44
C ASP A 34 -6.05 -4.74 -12.26
N LEU A 35 -7.21 -5.17 -11.78
CA LEU A 35 -7.29 -6.24 -10.79
C LEU A 35 -6.91 -7.58 -11.43
N SER A 36 -5.82 -8.19 -10.97
CA SER A 36 -5.42 -9.49 -11.53
C SER A 36 -6.47 -10.59 -11.27
N PRO A 37 -6.60 -11.57 -12.17
CA PRO A 37 -7.51 -12.71 -11.96
C PRO A 37 -7.29 -13.42 -10.62
N ARG A 38 -6.04 -13.57 -10.22
CA ARG A 38 -5.65 -14.18 -8.94
C ARG A 38 -6.06 -13.32 -7.73
N ALA A 39 -5.97 -12.00 -7.83
CA ALA A 39 -6.48 -11.09 -6.79
C ALA A 39 -8.01 -11.21 -6.66
N LYS A 40 -8.73 -11.24 -7.79
CA LYS A 40 -10.18 -11.44 -7.80
C LYS A 40 -10.57 -12.78 -7.18
N GLU A 41 -9.83 -13.85 -7.48
CA GLU A 41 -10.06 -15.19 -6.90
C GLU A 41 -9.88 -15.16 -5.37
N VAL A 42 -8.78 -14.55 -4.86
CA VAL A 42 -8.54 -14.40 -3.43
C VAL A 42 -9.65 -13.60 -2.76
N LEU A 43 -10.05 -12.46 -3.32
CA LEU A 43 -11.14 -11.65 -2.78
C LEU A 43 -12.47 -12.41 -2.80
N THR A 44 -12.70 -13.27 -3.79
CA THR A 44 -13.91 -14.12 -3.88
C THR A 44 -13.91 -15.21 -2.81
N ASN A 45 -12.78 -15.81 -2.50
CA ASN A 45 -12.67 -16.95 -1.58
C ASN A 45 -12.36 -16.57 -0.13
N ALA A 46 -11.86 -15.36 0.14
CA ALA A 46 -11.56 -14.92 1.50
C ALA A 46 -12.83 -14.94 2.39
N ASP A 47 -12.65 -15.40 3.62
CA ASP A 47 -13.70 -15.40 4.65
C ASP A 47 -13.89 -14.02 5.26
N VAL A 48 -12.78 -13.29 5.43
CA VAL A 48 -12.73 -11.96 6.06
C VAL A 48 -11.99 -10.98 5.15
N ILE A 49 -12.53 -9.78 5.04
CA ILE A 49 -11.91 -8.66 4.35
C ILE A 49 -11.57 -7.59 5.37
N ALA A 50 -10.28 -7.39 5.59
CA ALA A 50 -9.75 -6.27 6.37
C ALA A 50 -9.47 -5.11 5.40
N ALA A 51 -10.14 -3.99 5.58
CA ALA A 51 -10.09 -2.85 4.66
C ALA A 51 -9.92 -1.54 5.44
N GLU A 52 -9.27 -0.56 4.83
CA GLU A 52 -9.16 0.78 5.38
C GLU A 52 -10.55 1.41 5.56
N ASP A 53 -11.34 1.47 4.49
CA ASP A 53 -12.76 1.82 4.56
C ASP A 53 -13.63 0.68 3.99
N THR A 54 -14.41 0.04 4.87
CA THR A 54 -15.30 -1.07 4.47
C THR A 54 -16.39 -0.65 3.48
N ARG A 55 -16.74 0.63 3.40
CA ARG A 55 -17.72 1.16 2.43
C ARG A 55 -17.10 1.18 1.03
N VAL A 56 -15.85 1.63 0.91
CA VAL A 56 -15.07 1.61 -0.33
C VAL A 56 -14.86 0.16 -0.79
N ALA A 57 -14.46 -0.72 0.12
CA ALA A 57 -14.31 -2.15 -0.13
C ALA A 57 -15.59 -2.79 -0.68
N LYS A 58 -16.75 -2.57 -0.04
CA LYS A 58 -18.05 -3.10 -0.49
C LYS A 58 -18.46 -2.56 -1.88
N LYS A 59 -18.17 -1.27 -2.16
CA LYS A 59 -18.39 -0.68 -3.49
C LYS A 59 -17.52 -1.38 -4.54
N LEU A 60 -16.24 -1.61 -4.26
CA LEU A 60 -15.33 -2.35 -5.14
C LEU A 60 -15.86 -3.77 -5.42
N PHE A 61 -16.28 -4.51 -4.39
CA PHE A 61 -16.83 -5.85 -4.52
C PHE A 61 -18.07 -5.86 -5.42
N THR A 62 -18.98 -4.89 -5.25
CA THR A 62 -20.17 -4.73 -6.09
C THR A 62 -19.79 -4.50 -7.56
N LEU A 63 -18.83 -3.61 -7.82
CA LEU A 63 -18.38 -3.32 -9.18
C LEU A 63 -17.68 -4.52 -9.85
N LEU A 64 -17.01 -5.37 -9.06
CA LEU A 64 -16.35 -6.59 -9.54
C LEU A 64 -17.29 -7.80 -9.66
N GLY A 65 -18.55 -7.68 -9.23
CA GLY A 65 -19.52 -8.80 -9.16
C GLY A 65 -19.14 -9.85 -8.12
N ILE A 66 -18.42 -9.48 -7.04
CA ILE A 66 -18.05 -10.38 -5.95
C ILE A 66 -19.13 -10.33 -4.87
N PRO A 67 -19.63 -11.51 -4.38
CA PRO A 67 -20.64 -11.53 -3.34
C PRO A 67 -20.19 -10.87 -2.03
N LEU A 68 -21.09 -10.09 -1.40
CA LEU A 68 -20.84 -9.40 -0.13
C LEU A 68 -21.08 -10.27 1.12
N ARG A 69 -21.37 -11.57 0.95
CA ARG A 69 -21.59 -12.51 2.07
C ARG A 69 -20.29 -12.91 2.74
N LYS A 70 -19.62 -11.92 3.36
CA LYS A 70 -18.32 -12.04 4.02
C LYS A 70 -18.26 -11.15 5.24
N THR A 71 -17.36 -11.42 6.16
CA THR A 71 -17.05 -10.51 7.26
C THR A 71 -16.17 -9.37 6.73
N PHE A 72 -16.61 -8.13 6.92
CA PHE A 72 -15.80 -6.93 6.62
C PHE A 72 -15.42 -6.27 7.93
N ILE A 73 -14.13 -6.04 8.13
CA ILE A 73 -13.59 -5.33 9.30
C ILE A 73 -12.80 -4.11 8.85
N THR A 74 -12.96 -3.01 9.58
CA THR A 74 -12.16 -1.80 9.35
C THR A 74 -10.81 -1.98 10.01
N TYR A 75 -9.75 -1.67 9.27
CA TYR A 75 -8.38 -1.74 9.75
C TYR A 75 -7.65 -0.43 9.42
N GLU A 76 -7.51 0.44 10.44
CA GLU A 76 -6.91 1.77 10.36
C GLU A 76 -5.74 1.91 11.35
N ASP A 77 -4.81 2.82 11.09
CA ASP A 77 -3.63 3.05 11.92
C ASP A 77 -3.93 3.39 13.39
N HIS A 78 -5.06 4.05 13.66
CA HIS A 78 -5.42 4.49 15.02
C HIS A 78 -6.01 3.38 15.91
N SER A 79 -6.50 2.29 15.32
CA SER A 79 -7.11 1.14 16.02
C SER A 79 -6.27 -0.14 15.92
N GLU A 80 -5.02 -0.03 15.46
CA GLU A 80 -4.20 -1.17 15.04
C GLU A 80 -4.05 -2.27 16.09
N GLN A 81 -3.87 -1.92 17.38
CA GLN A 81 -3.45 -2.91 18.38
C GLN A 81 -4.59 -3.88 18.76
N GLU A 82 -5.83 -3.42 18.81
CA GLU A 82 -6.99 -4.29 19.06
C GLU A 82 -7.39 -5.05 17.80
N ARG A 83 -7.34 -4.39 16.64
CA ARG A 83 -7.78 -4.95 15.37
C ARG A 83 -6.83 -5.99 14.78
N PHE A 84 -5.51 -5.86 14.94
CA PHE A 84 -4.63 -6.89 14.44
C PHE A 84 -4.80 -8.22 15.21
N GLN A 85 -5.12 -8.19 16.51
CA GLN A 85 -5.39 -9.39 17.28
C GLN A 85 -6.66 -10.09 16.76
N GLU A 86 -7.73 -9.36 16.51
CA GLU A 86 -8.95 -9.90 15.89
C GLU A 86 -8.66 -10.61 14.55
N ILE A 87 -7.79 -10.00 13.72
CA ILE A 87 -7.38 -10.60 12.43
C ILE A 87 -6.58 -11.89 12.65
N ILE A 88 -5.67 -11.89 13.60
CA ILE A 88 -4.86 -13.07 13.96
C ILE A 88 -5.76 -14.19 14.48
N ASP A 89 -6.74 -13.86 15.28
CA ASP A 89 -7.69 -14.84 15.81
C ASP A 89 -8.51 -15.49 14.70
N PHE A 90 -8.98 -14.72 13.71
CA PHE A 90 -9.62 -15.29 12.51
C PHE A 90 -8.69 -16.25 11.76
N ILE A 91 -7.41 -15.90 11.61
CA ILE A 91 -6.47 -16.77 10.90
C ILE A 91 -6.20 -18.08 11.71
N ASN A 92 -6.09 -17.98 13.03
CA ASN A 92 -5.91 -19.12 13.93
C ASN A 92 -7.15 -20.04 13.92
N ASP A 93 -8.33 -19.48 13.69
CA ASP A 93 -9.58 -20.23 13.48
C ASP A 93 -9.67 -20.85 12.06
N GLY A 94 -8.59 -20.84 11.31
CA GLY A 94 -8.51 -21.46 9.98
C GLY A 94 -9.08 -20.61 8.85
N LYS A 95 -9.30 -19.29 9.06
CA LYS A 95 -9.88 -18.38 8.06
C LYS A 95 -8.83 -17.79 7.14
N MET A 96 -9.26 -17.54 5.90
CA MET A 96 -8.54 -16.78 4.90
C MET A 96 -8.89 -15.30 5.04
N VAL A 97 -7.92 -14.46 5.38
CA VAL A 97 -8.11 -13.01 5.55
C VAL A 97 -7.44 -12.26 4.42
N ALA A 98 -8.19 -11.43 3.69
CA ALA A 98 -7.63 -10.51 2.69
C ALA A 98 -7.52 -9.10 3.28
N LEU A 99 -6.30 -8.54 3.25
CA LEU A 99 -6.03 -7.14 3.57
C LEU A 99 -6.01 -6.33 2.29
N ILE A 100 -6.83 -5.29 2.22
CA ILE A 100 -6.91 -4.35 1.09
C ILE A 100 -6.85 -2.91 1.59
N SER A 101 -6.31 -2.01 0.77
CA SER A 101 -6.45 -0.56 0.92
C SER A 101 -7.57 -0.03 0.01
N ASP A 102 -7.91 1.23 0.16
CA ASP A 102 -8.93 1.87 -0.67
C ASP A 102 -8.54 1.92 -2.14
N ALA A 103 -7.24 2.12 -2.43
CA ALA A 103 -6.69 2.05 -3.79
C ALA A 103 -5.20 1.67 -3.77
N GLY A 104 -4.81 0.75 -4.64
CA GLY A 104 -3.40 0.35 -4.81
C GLY A 104 -2.93 -0.75 -3.86
N SER A 105 -1.64 -0.72 -3.53
CA SER A 105 -0.96 -1.75 -2.74
C SER A 105 -1.03 -1.41 -1.26
N PRO A 106 -1.66 -2.24 -0.41
CA PRO A 106 -1.65 -2.05 1.04
C PRO A 106 -0.22 -1.91 1.60
N LEU A 107 -0.04 -1.30 2.75
CA LEU A 107 1.22 -1.00 3.43
C LEU A 107 2.07 0.11 2.77
N ILE A 108 1.74 0.56 1.57
CA ILE A 108 2.49 1.60 0.86
C ILE A 108 1.82 2.95 1.10
N SER A 109 2.13 3.59 2.19
CA SER A 109 1.44 4.75 2.81
C SER A 109 0.04 4.43 3.36
N ASP A 110 -0.24 3.16 3.55
CA ASP A 110 -1.49 2.60 4.07
C ASP A 110 -1.22 1.74 5.32
N PRO A 111 -2.25 1.46 6.14
CA PRO A 111 -2.13 0.58 7.29
C PRO A 111 -1.67 -0.85 6.95
N GLY A 112 -1.09 -1.58 7.93
CA GLY A 112 -0.82 -3.01 7.79
C GLY A 112 0.57 -3.46 8.20
N PHE A 113 1.54 -2.54 8.32
CA PHE A 113 2.92 -2.92 8.68
C PHE A 113 2.99 -3.71 10.00
N LYS A 114 2.29 -3.27 11.05
CA LYS A 114 2.31 -3.92 12.36
C LYS A 114 1.65 -5.30 12.31
N LEU A 115 0.54 -5.44 11.57
CA LEU A 115 -0.13 -6.72 11.35
C LEU A 115 0.81 -7.72 10.66
N VAL A 116 1.43 -7.34 9.55
CA VAL A 116 2.37 -8.22 8.84
C VAL A 116 3.56 -8.59 9.71
N ARG A 117 4.09 -7.64 10.48
CA ARG A 117 5.18 -7.90 11.44
C ARG A 117 4.77 -8.92 12.50
N GLU A 118 3.56 -8.80 13.04
CA GLU A 118 3.04 -9.72 14.06
C GLU A 118 2.76 -11.10 13.47
N CYS A 119 2.13 -11.19 12.30
CA CYS A 119 1.97 -12.46 11.58
C CYS A 119 3.33 -13.17 11.38
N ARG A 120 4.38 -12.42 11.04
CA ARG A 120 5.73 -12.99 10.89
C ARG A 120 6.32 -13.46 12.22
N ARG A 121 6.01 -12.79 13.34
CA ARG A 121 6.46 -13.24 14.67
C ARG A 121 5.83 -14.55 15.10
N GLN A 122 4.57 -14.79 14.70
CA GLN A 122 3.78 -15.96 15.04
C GLN A 122 3.86 -17.07 13.98
N ASP A 123 4.75 -16.94 12.99
CA ASP A 123 4.90 -17.88 11.87
C ASP A 123 3.60 -18.08 11.06
N ILE A 124 2.72 -17.08 11.09
CA ILE A 124 1.50 -17.07 10.30
C ILE A 124 1.84 -16.84 8.82
N LYS A 125 1.19 -17.62 7.95
CA LYS A 125 1.32 -17.47 6.49
C LYS A 125 0.89 -16.09 6.04
N VAL A 126 1.79 -15.36 5.36
CA VAL A 126 1.49 -14.09 4.69
C VAL A 126 1.85 -14.21 3.22
N THR A 127 0.90 -13.88 2.35
CA THR A 127 1.05 -13.91 0.90
C THR A 127 0.70 -12.54 0.32
N THR A 128 1.46 -12.06 -0.66
CA THR A 128 1.10 -10.84 -1.41
C THR A 128 0.65 -11.17 -2.81
N LEU A 129 -0.38 -10.48 -3.29
CA LEU A 129 -0.86 -10.52 -4.67
C LEU A 129 -0.33 -9.28 -5.38
N PRO A 130 0.63 -9.43 -6.33
CA PRO A 130 1.10 -8.30 -7.11
C PRO A 130 -0.04 -7.62 -7.87
N GLY A 131 -0.02 -6.30 -7.91
CA GLY A 131 -1.05 -5.51 -8.59
C GLY A 131 -0.68 -4.03 -8.68
N ALA A 132 -1.67 -3.19 -8.84
CA ALA A 132 -1.50 -1.77 -9.05
C ALA A 132 -0.74 -1.09 -7.90
N CYS A 133 0.21 -0.25 -8.28
CA CYS A 133 1.01 0.55 -7.34
C CYS A 133 1.33 1.91 -8.00
N ALA A 134 0.76 2.99 -7.48
CA ALA A 134 0.90 4.32 -8.06
C ALA A 134 2.36 4.78 -8.11
N VAL A 135 3.20 4.41 -7.12
CA VAL A 135 4.64 4.71 -7.10
C VAL A 135 5.35 4.16 -8.34
N ILE A 136 5.10 2.90 -8.67
CA ILE A 136 5.76 2.23 -9.80
C ILE A 136 5.21 2.78 -11.12
N CYS A 137 3.90 2.94 -11.24
CA CYS A 137 3.29 3.51 -12.44
C CYS A 137 3.78 4.94 -12.71
N ALA A 138 3.88 5.77 -11.68
CA ALA A 138 4.41 7.12 -11.80
C ALA A 138 5.87 7.14 -12.26
N LEU A 139 6.73 6.28 -11.72
CA LEU A 139 8.12 6.14 -12.16
C LEU A 139 8.21 5.77 -13.64
N GLN A 140 7.40 4.82 -14.10
CA GLN A 140 7.39 4.38 -15.50
C GLN A 140 6.97 5.49 -16.46
N LEU A 141 6.09 6.41 -16.04
CA LEU A 141 5.56 7.49 -16.85
C LEU A 141 6.37 8.80 -16.74
N SER A 142 7.19 8.94 -15.69
CA SER A 142 7.86 10.20 -15.36
C SER A 142 8.93 10.65 -16.36
N GLY A 143 9.56 9.71 -17.08
CA GLY A 143 10.76 9.99 -17.88
C GLY A 143 12.03 10.23 -17.06
N LEU A 144 11.97 10.16 -15.73
CA LEU A 144 13.11 10.31 -14.83
C LEU A 144 13.84 8.97 -14.64
N PRO A 145 15.12 8.96 -14.18
CA PRO A 145 15.86 7.73 -13.93
C PRO A 145 15.15 6.82 -12.91
N THR A 146 14.96 5.54 -13.27
CA THR A 146 14.19 4.58 -12.44
C THR A 146 15.05 3.51 -11.77
N ASN A 147 16.35 3.46 -12.09
CA ASN A 147 17.29 2.45 -11.57
C ASN A 147 17.54 2.57 -10.05
N ARG A 148 17.37 3.78 -9.51
CA ARG A 148 17.43 4.06 -8.08
C ARG A 148 16.37 5.09 -7.73
N PHE A 149 15.49 4.78 -6.81
CA PHE A 149 14.46 5.70 -6.34
C PHE A 149 14.22 5.54 -4.85
N MET A 150 13.68 6.57 -4.24
CA MET A 150 13.23 6.59 -2.86
C MET A 150 11.78 7.07 -2.79
N PHE A 151 10.90 6.25 -2.24
CA PHE A 151 9.55 6.67 -1.91
C PHE A 151 9.54 7.30 -0.52
N ALA A 152 9.14 8.55 -0.41
CA ALA A 152 9.12 9.32 0.82
C ALA A 152 7.70 9.58 1.38
N GLY A 153 6.68 8.92 0.80
CA GLY A 153 5.30 9.03 1.27
C GLY A 153 4.63 10.36 0.93
N PHE A 154 3.64 10.75 1.76
CA PHE A 154 2.93 12.01 1.58
C PHE A 154 3.74 13.21 2.05
N VAL A 155 3.69 14.27 1.25
CA VAL A 155 4.27 15.58 1.64
C VAL A 155 3.52 16.12 2.86
N PRO A 156 4.22 16.56 3.92
CA PRO A 156 3.59 17.14 5.10
C PRO A 156 2.74 18.37 4.80
N ASN A 157 1.58 18.47 5.45
CA ASN A 157 0.66 19.58 5.23
C ASN A 157 1.18 20.92 5.77
N LYS A 158 1.92 20.90 6.91
CA LYS A 158 2.47 22.11 7.53
C LYS A 158 3.69 22.60 6.75
N ASP A 159 3.75 23.88 6.44
CA ASP A 159 4.81 24.51 5.62
C ASP A 159 6.22 24.21 6.17
N LYS A 160 6.43 24.38 7.48
CA LYS A 160 7.73 24.06 8.10
C LYS A 160 8.11 22.60 7.88
N ALA A 161 7.23 21.66 8.21
CA ALA A 161 7.53 20.23 8.07
C ALA A 161 7.77 19.81 6.61
N ARG A 162 7.09 20.47 5.64
CA ARG A 162 7.33 20.28 4.21
C ARG A 162 8.72 20.74 3.82
N CYS A 163 9.13 21.94 4.25
CA CYS A 163 10.48 22.46 4.01
C CYS A 163 11.56 21.63 4.69
N ASP A 164 11.32 21.15 5.92
CA ASP A 164 12.23 20.28 6.64
C ASP A 164 12.45 18.96 5.88
N LEU A 165 11.36 18.31 5.40
CA LEU A 165 11.42 17.11 4.56
C LEU A 165 12.26 17.35 3.30
N PHE A 166 11.99 18.42 2.56
CA PHE A 166 12.73 18.69 1.32
C PHE A 166 14.21 19.03 1.60
N THR A 167 14.51 19.68 2.72
CA THR A 167 15.89 19.96 3.15
C THR A 167 16.63 18.66 3.49
N GLU A 168 15.97 17.70 4.11
CA GLU A 168 16.51 16.34 4.36
C GLU A 168 16.80 15.62 3.05
N LEU A 169 15.86 15.67 2.10
CA LEU A 169 15.93 14.90 0.86
C LEU A 169 16.81 15.52 -0.23
N LYS A 170 17.12 16.81 -0.16
CA LYS A 170 17.79 17.55 -1.26
C LYS A 170 19.12 16.96 -1.71
N ASN A 171 19.88 16.38 -0.79
CA ASN A 171 21.21 15.82 -1.07
C ASN A 171 21.20 14.34 -1.44
N ILE A 172 20.04 13.70 -1.46
CA ILE A 172 19.92 12.28 -1.81
C ILE A 172 19.97 12.15 -3.33
N ASN A 173 21.04 11.53 -3.84
CA ASN A 173 21.23 11.33 -5.28
C ASN A 173 20.44 10.14 -5.81
N THR A 174 19.13 10.32 -5.96
CA THR A 174 18.18 9.32 -6.50
C THR A 174 16.90 10.01 -6.94
N THR A 175 16.05 9.33 -7.72
CA THR A 175 14.70 9.81 -8.01
C THR A 175 13.85 9.71 -6.75
N LEU A 176 13.28 10.84 -6.34
CA LEU A 176 12.37 10.92 -5.19
C LEU A 176 10.93 10.79 -5.67
N VAL A 177 10.17 9.93 -5.03
CA VAL A 177 8.73 9.76 -5.30
C VAL A 177 7.96 10.20 -4.07
N LEU A 178 7.00 11.10 -4.26
CA LEU A 178 6.19 11.70 -3.21
C LEU A 178 4.71 11.60 -3.60
N TYR A 179 3.86 11.41 -2.61
CA TYR A 179 2.42 11.58 -2.77
C TYR A 179 2.01 13.00 -2.40
N GLU A 180 1.14 13.59 -3.22
CA GLU A 180 0.57 14.89 -2.94
C GLU A 180 -0.88 14.98 -3.42
N THR A 181 -1.67 15.82 -2.79
CA THR A 181 -3.03 16.11 -3.22
C THR A 181 -3.06 17.28 -4.19
N ALA A 182 -4.02 17.30 -5.12
CA ALA A 182 -4.16 18.41 -6.09
C ALA A 182 -4.29 19.76 -5.39
N LEU A 183 -4.99 19.84 -4.26
CA LEU A 183 -5.21 21.08 -3.51
C LEU A 183 -3.94 21.67 -2.89
N ARG A 184 -2.91 20.87 -2.65
CA ARG A 184 -1.65 21.29 -2.01
C ARG A 184 -0.49 21.37 -2.99
N LEU A 185 -0.67 20.89 -4.24
CA LEU A 185 0.38 20.76 -5.23
C LEU A 185 1.12 22.09 -5.50
N GLU A 186 0.41 23.19 -5.64
CA GLU A 186 1.01 24.52 -5.90
C GLU A 186 2.00 24.92 -4.79
N LYS A 187 1.60 24.77 -3.52
CA LYS A 187 2.48 25.07 -2.37
C LYS A 187 3.69 24.13 -2.30
N THR A 188 3.50 22.90 -2.68
CA THR A 188 4.55 21.88 -2.72
C THR A 188 5.56 22.19 -3.81
N LEU A 189 5.12 22.57 -5.02
CA LEU A 189 5.99 22.97 -6.12
C LEU A 189 6.78 24.24 -5.78
N ALA A 190 6.15 25.24 -5.18
CA ALA A 190 6.84 26.46 -4.74
C ALA A 190 7.96 26.19 -3.71
N ALA A 191 7.70 25.27 -2.76
CA ALA A 191 8.72 24.86 -1.79
C ALA A 191 9.87 24.06 -2.43
N LEU A 192 9.56 23.19 -3.41
CA LEU A 192 10.57 22.46 -4.17
C LEU A 192 11.45 23.41 -4.99
N GLU A 193 10.88 24.38 -5.66
CA GLU A 193 11.62 25.41 -6.43
C GLU A 193 12.63 26.17 -5.55
N GLN A 194 12.23 26.50 -4.32
CA GLN A 194 13.12 27.19 -3.37
C GLN A 194 14.24 26.32 -2.83
N ILE A 195 13.97 25.04 -2.56
CA ILE A 195 14.91 24.15 -1.83
C ILE A 195 15.72 23.27 -2.77
N MET A 196 15.16 22.90 -3.91
CA MET A 196 15.75 21.98 -4.90
C MET A 196 15.63 22.54 -6.35
N PRO A 197 16.07 23.78 -6.64
CA PRO A 197 15.79 24.45 -7.91
C PRO A 197 16.37 23.75 -9.15
N LEU A 198 17.33 22.87 -8.98
CA LEU A 198 18.02 22.17 -10.09
C LEU A 198 17.47 20.75 -10.33
N ARG A 199 16.45 20.30 -9.59
CA ARG A 199 15.86 18.99 -9.83
C ARG A 199 14.76 19.06 -10.89
N GLU A 200 14.80 18.15 -11.84
CA GLU A 200 13.68 17.91 -12.74
C GLU A 200 12.49 17.33 -11.96
N ILE A 201 11.29 17.74 -12.31
CA ILE A 201 10.03 17.33 -11.66
C ILE A 201 9.08 16.79 -12.70
N ALA A 202 8.50 15.63 -12.43
CA ALA A 202 7.37 15.08 -13.16
C ALA A 202 6.14 15.04 -12.25
N VAL A 203 5.04 15.65 -12.65
CA VAL A 203 3.75 15.55 -11.96
C VAL A 203 2.90 14.53 -12.71
N VAL A 204 2.52 13.46 -12.04
CA VAL A 204 1.79 12.33 -12.63
C VAL A 204 0.45 12.20 -11.94
N ARG A 205 -0.64 12.18 -12.73
CA ARG A 205 -2.02 12.13 -12.24
C ARG A 205 -2.88 11.35 -13.24
N GLU A 206 -3.96 10.70 -12.73
CA GLU A 206 -4.92 9.94 -13.55
C GLU A 206 -4.20 8.91 -14.44
N ILE A 207 -3.41 8.02 -13.79
CA ILE A 207 -2.45 7.13 -14.43
C ILE A 207 -2.99 5.76 -14.80
N SER A 208 -4.28 5.51 -14.49
CA SER A 208 -4.94 4.26 -14.83
C SER A 208 -6.44 4.46 -15.08
#